data_1d8c296d90785ac25f6bbe104eeb73b3
#
_entry.id   1d8c296d90785ac25f6bbe104eeb73b3
#
_cell.length_a   1.000
_cell.length_b   1.000
_cell.length_c   1.000
_cell.angle_alpha   90.00
_cell.angle_beta   90.00
_cell.angle_gamma   90.00
#
_symmetry.space_group_name_H-M   'P 1'
#
loop_
_entity.id
_entity.type
_entity.pdbx_description
1 polymer ?
#
loop_
_entity_poly.entity_id
_entity_poly.type
_entity_poly.pdbx_seq_one_letter_code
_entity_poly.pdbx_strand_id
1 'polypeptide(L)'
;YFRITLRTQTSTGKIGTKGLEPRRFGDKTRSEVAAHFEREKGKISFSANTPDIPLQDGAQDQLSVILQLGALLGGNPERISEGTSLPFQAVGARSAENWTFMVGKMERLNLPGGEVMARHLWRQANAQYDVNVDVWLAPDLGYLPVRIRLTQTNGNIIDQRWRSTEKP
;
A
#
# COMPACT_ATOMS: atom_id res chain seq x y z
N TYR A 1 -1.82 -18.04 29.90
CA TYR A 1 -2.77 -17.71 28.81
C TYR A 1 -1.99 -17.11 27.66
N PHE A 2 -2.06 -17.75 26.48
CA PHE A 2 -1.55 -17.17 25.23
C PHE A 2 -2.70 -16.46 24.52
N ARG A 3 -2.52 -15.20 24.12
CA ARG A 3 -3.47 -14.47 23.31
C ARG A 3 -2.81 -14.17 21.96
N ILE A 4 -3.24 -14.88 20.93
CA ILE A 4 -2.82 -14.60 19.55
C ILE A 4 -3.93 -13.75 18.92
N THR A 5 -3.61 -12.55 18.50
CA THR A 5 -4.51 -11.74 17.68
C THR A 5 -4.06 -11.86 16.22
N LEU A 6 -4.86 -12.53 15.41
CA LEU A 6 -4.66 -12.59 13.96
C LEU A 6 -5.38 -11.41 13.32
N ARG A 7 -4.73 -10.74 12.39
CA ARG A 7 -5.29 -9.69 11.55
C ARG A 7 -5.23 -10.12 10.11
N THR A 8 -6.37 -9.99 9.41
CA THR A 8 -6.47 -10.26 7.98
C THR A 8 -6.94 -9.00 7.28
N GLN A 9 -6.20 -8.56 6.28
CA GLN A 9 -6.60 -7.45 5.42
C GLN A 9 -6.85 -7.99 4.01
N THR A 10 -7.90 -7.50 3.37
CA THR A 10 -8.28 -7.92 2.02
C THR A 10 -8.60 -6.70 1.18
N SER A 11 -8.01 -6.63 0.01
CA SER A 11 -8.37 -5.67 -1.03
C SER A 11 -8.93 -6.42 -2.23
N THR A 12 -10.09 -5.99 -2.72
CA THR A 12 -10.71 -6.53 -3.93
C THR A 12 -11.08 -5.40 -4.88
N GLY A 13 -10.94 -5.64 -6.18
CA GLY A 13 -11.18 -4.63 -7.20
C GLY A 13 -10.96 -5.18 -8.60
N LYS A 14 -10.69 -4.29 -9.52
CA LYS A 14 -10.33 -4.60 -10.92
C LYS A 14 -9.11 -3.82 -11.36
N ILE A 15 -8.55 -4.22 -12.48
CA ILE A 15 -7.51 -3.46 -13.19
C ILE A 15 -8.21 -2.65 -14.27
N GLY A 16 -8.09 -1.32 -14.18
CA GLY A 16 -8.62 -0.38 -15.15
C GLY A 16 -7.53 0.19 -16.04
N THR A 17 -7.90 1.14 -16.90
CA THR A 17 -6.98 1.80 -17.83
C THR A 17 -5.92 2.67 -17.14
N LYS A 18 -6.20 3.14 -15.94
CA LYS A 18 -5.30 3.99 -15.13
C LYS A 18 -4.60 3.21 -13.99
N GLY A 19 -4.74 1.88 -13.94
CA GLY A 19 -4.17 1.04 -12.90
C GLY A 19 -5.20 0.31 -12.05
N LEU A 20 -4.88 0.08 -10.78
CA LEU A 20 -5.76 -0.64 -9.87
C LEU A 20 -6.97 0.22 -9.46
N GLU A 21 -8.14 -0.38 -9.50
CA GLU A 21 -9.41 0.21 -9.08
C GLU A 21 -10.01 -0.63 -7.95
N PRO A 22 -9.62 -0.37 -6.68
CA PRO A 22 -10.21 -1.09 -5.54
C PRO A 22 -11.72 -0.81 -5.46
N ARG A 23 -12.47 -1.84 -5.05
CA ARG A 23 -13.91 -1.77 -4.76
C ARG A 23 -14.21 -1.91 -3.29
N ARG A 24 -13.43 -2.74 -2.61
CA ARG A 24 -13.61 -3.00 -1.18
C ARG A 24 -12.26 -3.26 -0.51
N PHE A 25 -12.08 -2.65 0.65
CA PHE A 25 -11.00 -2.95 1.59
C PHE A 25 -11.59 -3.44 2.91
N GLY A 26 -11.21 -4.63 3.35
CA GLY A 26 -11.62 -5.22 4.61
C GLY A 26 -10.44 -5.36 5.57
N ASP A 27 -10.69 -5.12 6.84
CA ASP A 27 -9.74 -5.30 7.93
C ASP A 27 -10.42 -6.09 9.05
N LYS A 28 -9.95 -7.30 9.28
CA LYS A 28 -10.54 -8.25 10.22
C LYS A 28 -9.55 -8.59 11.33
N THR A 29 -9.97 -8.38 12.56
CA THR A 29 -9.34 -8.90 13.76
C THR A 29 -10.29 -9.89 14.44
N ARG A 30 -11.10 -9.43 15.41
CA ARG A 30 -12.22 -10.21 15.97
C ARG A 30 -13.48 -10.09 15.11
N SER A 31 -13.76 -8.88 14.65
CA SER A 31 -14.81 -8.54 13.68
C SER A 31 -14.19 -7.86 12.48
N GLU A 32 -14.88 -7.90 11.34
CA GLU A 32 -14.46 -7.22 10.14
C GLU A 32 -15.07 -5.82 10.08
N VAL A 33 -14.26 -4.85 9.69
CA VAL A 33 -14.68 -3.53 9.23
C VAL A 33 -14.19 -3.31 7.81
N ALA A 34 -14.95 -2.60 7.00
CA ALA A 34 -14.65 -2.44 5.60
C ALA A 34 -14.94 -1.03 5.10
N ALA A 35 -14.19 -0.63 4.06
CA ALA A 35 -14.48 0.53 3.22
C ALA A 35 -14.95 0.04 1.85
N HIS A 36 -15.91 0.75 1.28
CA HIS A 36 -16.50 0.48 -0.03
C HIS A 36 -16.32 1.67 -0.94
N PHE A 37 -15.73 1.46 -2.11
CA PHE A 37 -15.48 2.48 -3.13
C PHE A 37 -16.68 2.54 -4.08
N GLU A 38 -17.64 3.38 -3.78
CA GLU A 38 -18.86 3.57 -4.58
C GLU A 38 -18.59 4.56 -5.72
N ARG A 39 -17.91 4.10 -6.78
CA ARG A 39 -17.43 4.95 -7.89
C ARG A 39 -18.54 5.67 -8.63
N GLU A 40 -19.67 5.00 -8.85
CA GLU A 40 -20.84 5.61 -9.51
C GLU A 40 -21.45 6.74 -8.68
N LYS A 41 -21.32 6.70 -7.38
CA LYS A 41 -21.79 7.72 -6.44
C LYS A 41 -20.71 8.73 -6.05
N GLY A 42 -19.47 8.54 -6.52
CA GLY A 42 -18.35 9.42 -6.21
C GLY A 42 -17.97 9.47 -4.73
N LYS A 43 -18.20 8.39 -3.97
CA LYS A 43 -17.96 8.36 -2.53
C LYS A 43 -17.34 7.06 -2.04
N ILE A 44 -16.78 7.12 -0.85
CA ILE A 44 -16.33 5.98 -0.06
C ILE A 44 -17.23 5.89 1.16
N SER A 45 -17.83 4.72 1.37
CA SER A 45 -18.63 4.42 2.57
C SER A 45 -17.91 3.40 3.46
N PHE A 46 -18.22 3.43 4.74
CA PHE A 46 -17.57 2.59 5.74
C PHE A 46 -18.62 1.74 6.48
N SER A 47 -18.31 0.47 6.72
CA SER A 47 -19.17 -0.41 7.55
C SER A 47 -19.10 -0.04 9.04
N ALA A 48 -18.04 0.65 9.46
CA ALA A 48 -17.97 1.28 10.77
C ALA A 48 -18.85 2.54 10.79
N ASN A 49 -19.19 3.02 11.99
CA ASN A 49 -19.96 4.26 12.16
C ASN A 49 -19.07 5.49 11.86
N THR A 50 -18.65 5.61 10.60
CA THR A 50 -17.83 6.69 10.08
C THR A 50 -18.59 7.33 8.91
N PRO A 51 -18.66 8.66 8.81
CA PRO A 51 -19.30 9.34 7.68
C PRO A 51 -18.67 8.98 6.34
N ASP A 52 -19.49 8.94 5.30
CA ASP A 52 -19.03 8.82 3.92
C ASP A 52 -18.11 10.00 3.57
N ILE A 53 -17.14 9.74 2.70
CA ILE A 53 -16.21 10.77 2.20
C ILE A 53 -16.18 10.78 0.68
N PRO A 54 -15.81 11.91 0.05
CA PRO A 54 -15.64 11.96 -1.40
C PRO A 54 -14.55 11.00 -1.90
N LEU A 55 -14.85 10.28 -2.97
CA LEU A 55 -13.88 9.44 -3.69
C LEU A 55 -13.08 10.30 -4.67
N GLN A 56 -11.78 10.36 -4.50
CA GLN A 56 -10.88 11.03 -5.43
C GLN A 56 -10.48 10.11 -6.58
N ASP A 57 -10.12 10.67 -7.73
CA ASP A 57 -9.57 9.90 -8.85
C ASP A 57 -8.24 9.25 -8.43
N GLY A 58 -8.04 8.01 -8.81
CA GLY A 58 -6.84 7.25 -8.46
C GLY A 58 -6.75 6.78 -6.99
N ALA A 59 -7.82 6.93 -6.19
CA ALA A 59 -7.85 6.46 -4.82
C ALA A 59 -7.50 4.97 -4.71
N GLN A 60 -6.67 4.64 -3.73
CA GLN A 60 -6.22 3.29 -3.40
C GLN A 60 -6.57 2.96 -1.95
N ASP A 61 -6.66 1.69 -1.62
CA ASP A 61 -6.62 1.25 -0.23
C ASP A 61 -5.18 1.00 0.25
N GLN A 62 -5.02 0.74 1.54
CA GLN A 62 -3.70 0.55 2.18
C GLN A 62 -2.91 -0.66 1.65
N LEU A 63 -3.54 -1.64 1.00
CA LEU A 63 -2.86 -2.75 0.33
C LEU A 63 -2.62 -2.46 -1.15
N SER A 64 -3.66 -2.03 -1.86
CA SER A 64 -3.59 -1.80 -3.30
C SER A 64 -2.59 -0.70 -3.68
N VAL A 65 -2.38 0.30 -2.81
CA VAL A 65 -1.42 1.38 -3.06
C VAL A 65 0.00 0.86 -3.32
N ILE A 66 0.42 -0.19 -2.61
CA ILE A 66 1.75 -0.78 -2.77
C ILE A 66 1.92 -1.40 -4.17
N LEU A 67 0.90 -2.11 -4.64
CA LEU A 67 0.90 -2.70 -5.98
C LEU A 67 0.74 -1.62 -7.06
N GLN A 68 -0.03 -0.58 -6.80
CA GLN A 68 -0.18 0.57 -7.69
C GLN A 68 1.13 1.33 -7.89
N LEU A 69 1.95 1.48 -6.85
CA LEU A 69 3.30 2.03 -6.97
C LEU A 69 4.15 1.21 -7.97
N GLY A 70 4.11 -0.12 -7.85
CA GLY A 70 4.79 -1.02 -8.78
C GLY A 70 4.29 -0.88 -10.20
N ALA A 71 2.97 -0.81 -10.40
CA ALA A 71 2.36 -0.61 -11.73
C ALA A 71 2.77 0.73 -12.36
N LEU A 72 2.83 1.80 -11.58
CA LEU A 72 3.26 3.12 -12.05
C LEU A 72 4.73 3.12 -12.48
N LEU A 73 5.62 2.56 -11.67
CA LEU A 73 7.05 2.47 -11.98
C LEU A 73 7.29 1.57 -13.19
N GLY A 74 6.61 0.43 -13.28
CA GLY A 74 6.73 -0.51 -14.39
C GLY A 74 6.17 0.05 -15.70
N GLY A 75 5.10 0.83 -15.64
CA GLY A 75 4.49 1.46 -16.83
C GLY A 75 5.21 2.72 -17.32
N ASN A 76 5.96 3.41 -16.46
CA ASN A 76 6.60 4.69 -16.75
C ASN A 76 8.01 4.82 -16.16
N PRO A 77 8.92 3.87 -16.39
CA PRO A 77 10.20 3.82 -15.68
C PRO A 77 11.10 5.04 -15.94
N GLU A 78 10.94 5.68 -17.10
CA GLU A 78 11.74 6.86 -17.48
C GLU A 78 11.17 8.18 -16.93
N ARG A 79 9.86 8.20 -16.62
CA ARG A 79 9.19 9.40 -16.12
C ARG A 79 9.17 9.49 -14.60
N ILE A 80 9.29 8.35 -13.94
CA ILE A 80 9.26 8.27 -12.47
C ILE A 80 10.68 8.03 -11.98
N SER A 81 11.43 9.11 -11.83
CA SER A 81 12.80 9.12 -11.37
C SER A 81 12.90 9.41 -9.87
N GLU A 82 14.11 9.29 -9.34
CA GLU A 82 14.44 9.72 -7.97
C GLU A 82 13.98 11.18 -7.73
N GLY A 83 13.38 11.42 -6.58
CA GLY A 83 12.82 12.72 -6.19
C GLY A 83 11.37 12.96 -6.62
N THR A 84 10.77 12.06 -7.43
CA THR A 84 9.35 12.18 -7.79
C THR A 84 8.45 11.95 -6.58
N SER A 85 7.40 12.78 -6.46
CA SER A 85 6.33 12.63 -5.47
C SER A 85 5.10 11.98 -6.08
N LEU A 86 4.55 10.97 -5.43
CA LEU A 86 3.38 10.21 -5.88
C LEU A 86 2.27 10.33 -4.82
N PRO A 87 1.29 11.23 -5.00
CA PRO A 87 0.18 11.41 -4.06
C PRO A 87 -0.95 10.43 -4.32
N PHE A 88 -1.60 9.98 -3.24
CA PHE A 88 -2.80 9.11 -3.27
C PHE A 88 -3.77 9.49 -2.16
N GLN A 89 -5.07 9.37 -2.43
CA GLN A 89 -6.03 9.15 -1.37
C GLN A 89 -5.91 7.68 -0.94
N ALA A 90 -5.41 7.44 0.27
CA ALA A 90 -5.23 6.10 0.83
C ALA A 90 -6.36 5.78 1.81
N VAL A 91 -7.11 4.73 1.50
CA VAL A 91 -8.31 4.35 2.22
C VAL A 91 -8.02 3.18 3.15
N GLY A 92 -8.22 3.41 4.45
CA GLY A 92 -8.30 2.37 5.47
C GLY A 92 -9.72 1.92 5.70
N ALA A 93 -9.92 1.02 6.65
CA ALA A 93 -11.27 0.47 6.94
C ALA A 93 -12.20 1.45 7.67
N ARG A 94 -11.67 2.56 8.21
CA ARG A 94 -12.42 3.53 9.03
C ARG A 94 -12.21 4.99 8.63
N SER A 95 -11.24 5.27 7.77
CA SER A 95 -10.87 6.63 7.36
C SER A 95 -10.11 6.61 6.06
N ALA A 96 -9.94 7.76 5.42
CA ALA A 96 -8.99 7.94 4.33
C ALA A 96 -8.11 9.15 4.60
N GLU A 97 -6.87 9.08 4.11
CA GLU A 97 -5.84 10.07 4.28
C GLU A 97 -5.16 10.37 2.94
N ASN A 98 -4.52 11.52 2.84
CA ASN A 98 -3.66 11.82 1.70
C ASN A 98 -2.25 11.30 2.00
N TRP A 99 -1.84 10.29 1.25
CA TRP A 99 -0.50 9.73 1.30
C TRP A 99 0.34 10.25 0.15
N THR A 100 1.58 10.62 0.42
CA THR A 100 2.54 10.98 -0.61
C THR A 100 3.77 10.10 -0.46
N PHE A 101 4.05 9.30 -1.49
CA PHE A 101 5.28 8.52 -1.56
C PHE A 101 6.34 9.30 -2.30
N MET A 102 7.55 9.29 -1.75
CA MET A 102 8.74 9.80 -2.40
C MET A 102 9.49 8.66 -3.07
N VAL A 103 9.91 8.85 -4.31
CA VAL A 103 10.75 7.90 -5.04
C VAL A 103 12.21 8.14 -4.70
N GLY A 104 12.86 7.13 -4.15
CA GLY A 104 14.26 7.16 -3.75
C GLY A 104 15.18 6.46 -4.73
N LYS A 105 16.33 6.04 -4.22
CA LYS A 105 17.40 5.41 -4.98
C LYS A 105 17.12 3.92 -5.27
N MET A 106 17.87 3.39 -6.23
CA MET A 106 18.04 1.95 -6.36
C MET A 106 18.99 1.47 -5.27
N GLU A 107 18.59 0.41 -4.58
CA GLU A 107 19.36 -0.19 -3.49
C GLU A 107 19.56 -1.68 -3.76
N ARG A 108 20.74 -2.19 -3.41
CA ARG A 108 21.02 -3.62 -3.40
C ARG A 108 20.59 -4.18 -2.06
N LEU A 109 19.69 -5.14 -2.07
CA LEU A 109 19.18 -5.80 -0.87
C LEU A 109 19.61 -7.25 -0.84
N ASN A 110 20.03 -7.71 0.35
CA ASN A 110 20.26 -9.12 0.63
C ASN A 110 19.10 -9.65 1.46
N LEU A 111 18.20 -10.38 0.81
CA LEU A 111 16.94 -10.85 1.38
C LEU A 111 16.94 -12.39 1.49
N PRO A 112 16.01 -13.00 2.25
CA PRO A 112 15.90 -14.45 2.32
C PRO A 112 15.75 -15.15 0.96
N GLY A 113 15.16 -14.48 -0.03
CA GLY A 113 15.02 -14.97 -1.41
C GLY A 113 16.26 -14.78 -2.29
N GLY A 114 17.27 -14.08 -1.80
CA GLY A 114 18.50 -13.78 -2.51
C GLY A 114 18.80 -12.28 -2.62
N GLU A 115 19.88 -11.98 -3.35
CA GLU A 115 20.25 -10.60 -3.63
C GLU A 115 19.41 -10.03 -4.77
N VAL A 116 18.91 -8.81 -4.59
CA VAL A 116 18.07 -8.14 -5.58
C VAL A 116 18.29 -6.63 -5.55
N MET A 117 18.24 -5.99 -6.73
CA MET A 117 18.17 -4.54 -6.84
C MET A 117 16.73 -4.09 -6.73
N ALA A 118 16.46 -3.08 -5.91
CA ALA A 118 15.11 -2.56 -5.71
C ALA A 118 15.09 -1.04 -5.58
N ARG A 119 14.04 -0.43 -6.09
CA ARG A 119 13.76 1.00 -5.93
C ARG A 119 13.14 1.21 -4.56
N HIS A 120 13.75 2.05 -3.74
CA HIS A 120 13.19 2.46 -2.46
C HIS A 120 12.18 3.59 -2.66
N LEU A 121 11.01 3.45 -2.06
CA LEU A 121 10.01 4.50 -1.93
C LEU A 121 9.61 4.60 -0.47
N TRP A 122 9.31 5.81 -0.02
CA TRP A 122 8.87 5.98 1.37
C TRP A 122 7.79 7.03 1.51
N ARG A 123 7.03 6.90 2.55
CA ARG A 123 6.06 7.86 3.04
C ARG A 123 6.34 8.11 4.52
N GLN A 124 6.42 9.37 4.91
CA GLN A 124 6.50 9.76 6.31
C GLN A 124 5.11 9.90 6.93
N ALA A 125 4.98 9.55 8.19
CA ALA A 125 3.77 9.79 8.97
C ALA A 125 3.52 11.29 9.11
N ASN A 126 2.25 11.69 8.96
CA ASN A 126 1.82 13.09 9.08
C ASN A 126 1.23 13.40 10.46
N ALA A 127 0.94 12.39 11.28
CA ALA A 127 0.31 12.52 12.58
C ALA A 127 0.92 11.56 13.60
N GLN A 128 0.68 11.84 14.89
CA GLN A 128 1.26 11.10 16.02
C GLN A 128 0.96 9.60 16.02
N TYR A 129 -0.17 9.16 15.45
CA TYR A 129 -0.58 7.75 15.39
C TYR A 129 -0.49 7.14 14.00
N ASP A 130 0.12 7.85 13.09
CA ASP A 130 0.30 7.39 11.72
C ASP A 130 1.55 6.51 11.60
N VAL A 131 1.73 5.86 10.45
CA VAL A 131 2.79 4.88 10.20
C VAL A 131 3.72 5.40 9.11
N ASN A 132 5.02 5.34 9.35
CA ASN A 132 6.01 5.46 8.27
C ASN A 132 6.00 4.19 7.43
N VAL A 133 5.98 4.33 6.14
CA VAL A 133 5.96 3.22 5.19
C VAL A 133 7.18 3.31 4.29
N ASP A 134 7.98 2.26 4.30
CA ASP A 134 9.07 2.05 3.34
C ASP A 134 8.74 0.84 2.47
N VAL A 135 8.92 0.98 1.17
CA VAL A 135 8.67 -0.07 0.18
C VAL A 135 9.87 -0.17 -0.76
N TRP A 136 10.29 -1.38 -1.07
CA TRP A 136 11.31 -1.66 -2.09
C TRP A 136 10.70 -2.49 -3.20
N LEU A 137 10.74 -1.94 -4.41
CA LEU A 137 10.14 -2.52 -5.61
C LEU A 137 11.25 -2.98 -6.55
N ALA A 138 11.25 -4.25 -6.94
CA ALA A 138 12.30 -4.86 -7.74
C ALA A 138 11.97 -4.85 -9.25
N PRO A 139 12.70 -4.09 -10.09
CA PRO A 139 12.46 -4.08 -11.54
C PRO A 139 12.54 -5.47 -12.17
N ASP A 140 13.51 -6.29 -11.79
CA ASP A 140 13.71 -7.65 -12.31
C ASP A 140 12.58 -8.63 -11.96
N LEU A 141 11.73 -8.26 -10.98
CA LEU A 141 10.54 -9.01 -10.60
C LEU A 141 9.24 -8.28 -10.99
N GLY A 142 9.27 -7.46 -12.05
CA GLY A 142 8.10 -6.71 -12.50
C GLY A 142 7.64 -5.62 -11.54
N TYR A 143 8.56 -5.03 -10.80
CA TYR A 143 8.29 -4.05 -9.73
C TYR A 143 7.39 -4.58 -8.60
N LEU A 144 7.40 -5.89 -8.37
CA LEU A 144 6.77 -6.45 -7.18
C LEU A 144 7.52 -5.97 -5.92
N PRO A 145 6.80 -5.79 -4.79
CA PRO A 145 7.42 -5.44 -3.53
C PRO A 145 8.26 -6.61 -3.01
N VAL A 146 9.54 -6.36 -2.76
CA VAL A 146 10.48 -7.34 -2.18
C VAL A 146 10.74 -7.07 -0.70
N ARG A 147 10.43 -5.86 -0.24
CA ARG A 147 10.44 -5.50 1.18
C ARG A 147 9.41 -4.43 1.45
N ILE A 148 8.70 -4.58 2.55
CA ILE A 148 7.78 -3.57 3.09
C ILE A 148 8.09 -3.43 4.57
N ARG A 149 8.39 -2.21 5.00
CA ARG A 149 8.64 -1.91 6.41
C ARG A 149 7.67 -0.84 6.89
N LEU A 150 6.93 -1.18 7.93
CA LEU A 150 6.01 -0.27 8.61
C LEU A 150 6.63 0.08 9.96
N THR A 151 6.83 1.37 10.22
CA THR A 151 7.37 1.85 11.50
C THR A 151 6.33 2.70 12.18
N GLN A 152 5.84 2.25 13.31
CA GLN A 152 4.88 2.97 14.14
C GLN A 152 5.59 4.03 14.99
N THR A 153 4.85 5.05 15.42
CA THR A 153 5.39 6.15 16.24
C THR A 153 5.90 5.69 17.61
N ASN A 154 5.40 4.57 18.13
CA ASN A 154 5.89 3.93 19.35
C ASN A 154 7.18 3.11 19.16
N GLY A 155 7.75 3.11 17.93
CA GLY A 155 8.95 2.38 17.59
C GLY A 155 8.74 0.91 17.17
N ASN A 156 7.52 0.40 17.19
CA ASN A 156 7.23 -0.95 16.69
C ASN A 156 7.44 -1.01 15.17
N ILE A 157 8.12 -2.06 14.73
CA ILE A 157 8.45 -2.27 13.31
C ILE A 157 7.86 -3.58 12.84
N ILE A 158 7.19 -3.54 11.70
CA ILE A 158 6.80 -4.71 10.90
C ILE A 158 7.66 -4.69 9.65
N ASP A 159 8.50 -5.69 9.45
CA ASP A 159 9.42 -5.81 8.32
C ASP A 159 9.13 -7.11 7.56
N GLN A 160 8.46 -6.98 6.42
CA GLN A 160 8.14 -8.08 5.52
C GLN A 160 9.20 -8.14 4.42
N ARG A 161 9.80 -9.31 4.22
CA ARG A 161 10.90 -9.52 3.28
C ARG A 161 10.61 -10.69 2.35
N TRP A 162 10.86 -10.47 1.05
CA TRP A 162 10.71 -11.49 0.01
C TRP A 162 11.58 -12.70 0.29
N ARG A 163 10.99 -13.87 0.13
CA ARG A 163 11.66 -15.16 0.28
C ARG A 163 11.65 -15.97 -1.02
N SER A 164 10.52 -16.00 -1.68
CA SER A 164 10.35 -16.74 -2.93
C SER A 164 9.15 -16.20 -3.71
N THR A 165 9.11 -16.50 -5.00
CA THR A 165 7.97 -16.23 -5.86
C THR A 165 7.51 -17.54 -6.47
N GLU A 166 6.26 -17.88 -6.26
CA GLU A 166 5.61 -18.99 -6.94
C GLU A 166 4.94 -18.45 -8.22
N LYS A 167 5.15 -19.16 -9.32
CA LYS A 167 4.42 -18.88 -10.56
C LYS A 167 3.06 -19.60 -10.49
N PRO A 168 1.97 -18.94 -10.91
CA PRO A 168 0.66 -19.56 -10.97
C PRO A 168 0.61 -20.74 -11.97
#